data_0685a74d38ce70ce0b4c3a101ab1c68d
#
_entry.id   0685a74d38ce70ce0b4c3a101ab1c68d
#
_cell.length_a   1.000
_cell.length_b   1.000
_cell.length_c   1.000
_cell.angle_alpha   90.00
_cell.angle_beta   90.00
_cell.angle_gamma   90.00
#
_symmetry.space_group_name_H-M   'P 1'
#
loop_
_entity.id
_entity.type
_entity.pdbx_description
1 polymer ?
#
loop_
_entity_poly.entity_id
_entity_poly.type
_entity_poly.pdbx_seq_one_letter_code
_entity_poly.pdbx_strand_id
1 'polypeptide(L)'
;QKAFIDTVLIPLVPVAWGEDLVPAVREGEFILTLISETERQLQGRVVLMPPFTYLKNEPIEQTLERLSCWEEVIRSENVKCVFFVTADVTWKKYEERLKTLIWAAPIPLEHMDERYLKEFVDENVGFIMRKITEIWRIS
;
A
#
# COMPACT_ATOMS: atom_id res chain seq x y z
N GLN A 1 10.63 -22.91 1.00
CA GLN A 1 9.59 -21.93 1.31
C GLN A 1 9.81 -20.63 0.56
N LYS A 2 11.07 -20.22 0.46
CA LYS A 2 11.38 -19.03 -0.33
C LYS A 2 10.96 -19.14 -1.78
N ALA A 3 10.90 -20.36 -2.28
CA ALA A 3 10.54 -20.60 -3.67
C ALA A 3 9.11 -20.18 -4.00
N PHE A 4 8.27 -20.03 -2.99
CA PHE A 4 6.88 -19.66 -3.21
C PHE A 4 6.60 -18.17 -3.06
N ILE A 5 7.56 -17.41 -2.54
CA ILE A 5 7.38 -15.97 -2.38
C ILE A 5 7.75 -15.28 -3.68
N ASP A 6 6.76 -14.73 -4.35
CA ASP A 6 6.97 -14.04 -5.61
C ASP A 6 6.35 -12.65 -5.66
N THR A 7 5.74 -12.21 -4.57
CA THR A 7 5.01 -10.96 -4.52
C THR A 7 5.42 -10.15 -3.30
N VAL A 8 5.61 -8.86 -3.51
CA VAL A 8 5.99 -7.93 -2.44
C VAL A 8 4.95 -6.82 -2.33
N LEU A 9 4.56 -6.50 -1.11
CA LEU A 9 3.66 -5.38 -0.82
C LEU A 9 4.46 -4.27 -0.16
N ILE A 10 4.35 -3.07 -0.68
CA ILE A 10 5.02 -1.88 -0.13
C ILE A 10 3.96 -0.87 0.28
N PRO A 11 3.79 -0.62 1.59
CA PRO A 11 2.87 0.42 2.01
C PRO A 11 3.49 1.78 1.82
N LEU A 12 2.75 2.71 1.22
CA LEU A 12 3.19 4.09 1.04
C LEU A 12 2.59 4.92 2.17
N VAL A 13 3.45 5.42 3.04
CA VAL A 13 3.02 6.09 4.26
C VAL A 13 3.45 7.55 4.24
N PRO A 14 2.48 8.47 4.24
CA PRO A 14 2.81 9.90 4.23
C PRO A 14 3.30 10.40 5.57
N VAL A 15 4.19 11.39 5.53
CA VAL A 15 4.66 12.09 6.71
C VAL A 15 4.38 13.57 6.50
N ALA A 16 3.81 14.22 7.49
CA ALA A 16 3.50 15.64 7.42
C ALA A 16 3.55 16.25 8.81
N TRP A 17 3.72 17.55 8.86
CA TRP A 17 3.76 18.30 10.11
C TRP A 17 2.71 19.40 10.06
N GLY A 18 2.43 19.99 11.21
CA GLY A 18 1.45 21.06 11.31
C GLY A 18 0.04 20.54 11.21
N GLU A 19 -0.77 21.21 10.42
CA GLU A 19 -2.19 20.86 10.27
C GLU A 19 -2.41 19.50 9.62
N ASP A 20 -1.44 19.04 8.82
CA ASP A 20 -1.57 17.78 8.10
C ASP A 20 -1.01 16.59 8.88
N LEU A 21 -0.48 16.82 10.09
CA LEU A 21 0.13 15.75 10.87
C LEU A 21 -0.87 14.64 11.21
N VAL A 22 -2.00 15.01 11.81
CA VAL A 22 -2.98 14.02 12.26
C VAL A 22 -3.58 13.23 11.11
N PRO A 23 -4.02 13.87 10.01
CA PRO A 23 -4.51 13.11 8.87
C PRO A 23 -3.45 12.16 8.29
N ALA A 24 -2.19 12.60 8.20
CA ALA A 24 -1.13 11.75 7.67
C ALA A 24 -0.89 10.53 8.54
N VAL A 25 -0.87 10.71 9.85
CA VAL A 25 -0.69 9.60 10.78
C VAL A 25 -1.83 8.61 10.65
N ARG A 26 -3.06 9.09 10.54
CA ARG A 26 -4.22 8.22 10.37
C ARG A 26 -4.18 7.42 9.09
N GLU A 27 -3.79 8.07 7.99
CA GLU A 27 -3.62 7.38 6.72
C GLU A 27 -2.60 6.27 6.83
N GLY A 28 -1.48 6.56 7.48
CA GLY A 28 -0.42 5.58 7.65
C GLY A 28 -0.86 4.39 8.50
N GLU A 29 -1.50 4.65 9.62
CA GLU A 29 -2.00 3.60 10.50
C GLU A 29 -3.03 2.73 9.79
N PHE A 30 -3.91 3.36 9.02
CA PHE A 30 -4.92 2.63 8.28
C PHE A 30 -4.29 1.69 7.25
N ILE A 31 -3.35 2.19 6.46
CA ILE A 31 -2.68 1.39 5.45
C ILE A 31 -1.90 0.23 6.08
N LEU A 32 -1.21 0.48 7.19
CA LEU A 32 -0.47 -0.59 7.85
C LEU A 32 -1.40 -1.67 8.38
N THR A 33 -2.58 -1.29 8.87
CA THR A 33 -3.58 -2.25 9.30
C THR A 33 -4.08 -3.10 8.13
N LEU A 34 -4.42 -2.46 7.03
CA LEU A 34 -4.93 -3.15 5.85
C LEU A 34 -3.91 -4.12 5.28
N ILE A 35 -2.67 -3.67 5.16
CA ILE A 35 -1.65 -4.44 4.49
C ILE A 35 -1.20 -5.62 5.36
N SER A 36 -1.20 -5.44 6.67
CA SER A 36 -0.89 -6.54 7.60
C SER A 36 -1.93 -7.64 7.50
N GLU A 37 -3.20 -7.27 7.43
CA GLU A 37 -4.26 -8.25 7.31
C GLU A 37 -4.22 -8.95 5.96
N THR A 38 -3.91 -8.19 4.90
CA THR A 38 -3.77 -8.75 3.56
C THR A 38 -2.65 -9.78 3.51
N GLU A 39 -1.50 -9.42 4.08
CA GLU A 39 -0.33 -10.32 4.10
C GLU A 39 -0.65 -11.58 4.88
N ARG A 40 -1.37 -11.44 5.99
CA ARG A 40 -1.74 -12.59 6.82
C ARG A 40 -2.58 -13.59 6.03
N GLN A 41 -3.48 -13.10 5.18
CA GLN A 41 -4.33 -13.98 4.38
C GLN A 41 -3.63 -14.58 3.18
N LEU A 42 -2.52 -14.00 2.75
CA LEU A 42 -1.77 -14.45 1.58
C LEU A 42 -0.39 -14.99 1.96
N GLN A 43 -0.25 -15.48 3.18
CA GLN A 43 1.02 -16.03 3.68
C GLN A 43 1.56 -17.11 2.78
N GLY A 44 2.88 -17.12 2.66
CA GLY A 44 3.56 -18.11 1.85
C GLY A 44 3.83 -17.67 0.43
N ARG A 45 3.19 -16.60 -0.02
CA ARG A 45 3.42 -16.06 -1.36
C ARG A 45 3.82 -14.61 -1.35
N VAL A 46 3.43 -13.88 -0.30
CA VAL A 46 3.58 -12.44 -0.20
C VAL A 46 4.52 -12.07 0.93
N VAL A 47 5.40 -11.11 0.68
CA VAL A 47 6.24 -10.51 1.70
C VAL A 47 5.85 -9.06 1.86
N LEU A 48 5.70 -8.63 3.10
CA LEU A 48 5.40 -7.24 3.42
C LEU A 48 6.70 -6.50 3.70
N MET A 49 6.97 -5.45 2.94
CA MET A 49 8.14 -4.60 3.16
C MET A 49 7.86 -3.57 4.24
N PRO A 50 8.92 -3.04 4.86
CA PRO A 50 8.75 -1.87 5.72
C PRO A 50 8.12 -0.72 4.94
N PRO A 51 7.44 0.20 5.63
CA PRO A 51 6.79 1.31 4.92
C PRO A 51 7.77 2.17 4.13
N PHE A 52 7.35 2.54 2.94
CA PHE A 52 8.04 3.57 2.18
C PHE A 52 7.43 4.89 2.63
N THR A 53 8.25 5.74 3.26
CA THR A 53 7.77 7.01 3.79
C THR A 53 8.18 8.16 2.88
N TYR A 54 7.36 9.19 2.85
CA TYR A 54 7.62 10.38 2.05
C TYR A 54 6.95 11.57 2.71
N LEU A 55 7.52 12.75 2.52
CA LEU A 55 6.91 13.97 3.01
C LEU A 55 5.81 14.39 2.04
N LYS A 56 4.66 14.81 2.57
CA LYS A 56 3.56 15.23 1.71
C LYS A 56 3.91 16.40 0.79
N ASN A 57 4.83 17.24 1.21
CA ASN A 57 5.27 18.39 0.40
C ASN A 57 6.55 18.10 -0.40
N GLU A 58 7.00 16.85 -0.41
CA GLU A 58 8.14 16.47 -1.22
C GLU A 58 7.76 16.54 -2.71
N PRO A 59 8.66 17.04 -3.58
CA PRO A 59 8.34 17.02 -5.02
C PRO A 59 8.07 15.60 -5.49
N ILE A 60 6.96 15.42 -6.19
CA ILE A 60 6.50 14.07 -6.54
C ILE A 60 7.52 13.31 -7.41
N GLU A 61 8.23 14.00 -8.29
CA GLU A 61 9.23 13.33 -9.13
C GLU A 61 10.35 12.74 -8.29
N GLN A 62 10.71 13.41 -7.21
CA GLN A 62 11.72 12.93 -6.28
C GLN A 62 11.24 11.68 -5.55
N THR A 63 9.98 11.70 -5.13
CA THR A 63 9.37 10.56 -4.46
C THR A 63 9.30 9.35 -5.39
N LEU A 64 8.87 9.58 -6.63
CA LEU A 64 8.77 8.51 -7.62
C LEU A 64 10.14 7.92 -7.94
N GLU A 65 11.17 8.74 -7.99
CA GLU A 65 12.51 8.27 -8.25
C GLU A 65 13.01 7.36 -7.12
N ARG A 66 12.77 7.75 -5.87
CA ARG A 66 13.13 6.91 -4.73
C ARG A 66 12.38 5.58 -4.75
N LEU A 67 11.10 5.63 -5.09
CA LEU A 67 10.27 4.44 -5.16
C LEU A 67 10.75 3.50 -6.27
N SER A 68 11.16 4.05 -7.40
CA SER A 68 11.73 3.26 -8.50
C SER A 68 12.98 2.51 -8.05
N CYS A 69 13.80 3.14 -7.23
CA CYS A 69 15.01 2.47 -6.72
C CYS A 69 14.64 1.24 -5.89
N TRP A 70 13.62 1.37 -5.04
CA TRP A 70 13.14 0.22 -4.27
C TRP A 70 12.67 -0.89 -5.19
N GLU A 71 11.87 -0.53 -6.19
CA GLU A 71 11.30 -1.51 -7.10
C GLU A 71 12.39 -2.25 -7.88
N GLU A 72 13.39 -1.53 -8.38
CA GLU A 72 14.48 -2.13 -9.11
C GLU A 72 15.24 -3.18 -8.29
N VAL A 73 15.56 -2.83 -7.05
CA VAL A 73 16.30 -3.75 -6.18
C VAL A 73 15.47 -4.99 -5.89
N ILE A 74 14.20 -4.80 -5.59
CA ILE A 74 13.31 -5.92 -5.27
C ILE A 74 13.13 -6.84 -6.46
N ARG A 75 12.90 -6.28 -7.64
CA ARG A 75 12.69 -7.09 -8.85
C ARG A 75 13.94 -7.84 -9.28
N SER A 76 15.12 -7.34 -8.91
CA SER A 76 16.37 -8.03 -9.25
C SER A 76 16.52 -9.35 -8.49
N GLU A 77 15.68 -9.59 -7.47
CA GLU A 77 15.73 -10.81 -6.66
C GLU A 77 14.67 -11.84 -7.06
N ASN A 78 14.25 -11.83 -8.32
CA ASN A 78 13.28 -12.78 -8.86
C ASN A 78 11.86 -12.62 -8.32
N VAL A 79 11.52 -11.42 -7.91
CA VAL A 79 10.16 -11.10 -7.49
C VAL A 79 9.34 -10.75 -8.73
N LYS A 80 8.23 -11.44 -8.92
CA LYS A 80 7.38 -11.21 -10.09
C LYS A 80 6.49 -9.99 -9.98
N CYS A 81 5.94 -9.77 -8.78
CA CYS A 81 4.96 -8.70 -8.60
C CYS A 81 5.34 -7.82 -7.42
N VAL A 82 5.31 -6.51 -7.65
CA VAL A 82 5.53 -5.54 -6.59
C VAL A 82 4.31 -4.63 -6.58
N PHE A 83 3.60 -4.60 -5.46
CA PHE A 83 2.41 -3.76 -5.30
C PHE A 83 2.69 -2.63 -4.34
N PHE A 84 2.19 -1.45 -4.68
CA PHE A 84 2.26 -0.28 -3.81
C PHE A 84 0.86 0.00 -3.31
N VAL A 85 0.69 0.13 -2.00
CA VAL A 85 -0.64 0.33 -1.41
C VAL A 85 -0.66 1.64 -0.64
N THR A 86 -1.64 2.47 -0.92
CA THR A 86 -1.74 3.78 -0.30
C THR A 86 -3.19 4.17 -0.03
N ALA A 87 -3.40 5.01 0.98
CA ALA A 87 -4.68 5.67 1.21
C ALA A 87 -4.60 7.17 0.90
N ASP A 88 -3.44 7.64 0.45
CA ASP A 88 -3.23 9.05 0.13
C ASP A 88 -3.76 9.34 -1.27
N VAL A 89 -4.80 10.15 -1.36
CA VAL A 89 -5.50 10.43 -2.60
C VAL A 89 -4.61 11.07 -3.66
N THR A 90 -3.51 11.73 -3.25
CA THR A 90 -2.63 12.37 -4.22
C THR A 90 -1.97 11.38 -5.17
N TRP A 91 -1.87 10.12 -4.77
CA TRP A 91 -1.28 9.08 -5.62
C TRP A 91 -2.19 8.67 -6.78
N LYS A 92 -3.48 8.96 -6.71
CA LYS A 92 -4.40 8.57 -7.78
C LYS A 92 -4.02 9.14 -9.14
N LYS A 93 -3.43 10.32 -9.17
CA LYS A 93 -2.97 10.93 -10.42
C LYS A 93 -1.87 10.14 -11.10
N TYR A 94 -1.22 9.26 -10.38
CA TYR A 94 -0.05 8.54 -10.87
C TYR A 94 -0.30 7.07 -11.11
N GLU A 95 -1.58 6.67 -11.14
CA GLU A 95 -1.94 5.27 -11.37
C GLU A 95 -1.44 4.76 -12.71
N GLU A 96 -1.38 5.61 -13.72
CA GLU A 96 -0.88 5.20 -15.02
C GLU A 96 0.62 4.94 -15.02
N ARG A 97 1.34 5.66 -14.19
CA ARG A 97 2.79 5.50 -14.08
C ARG A 97 3.16 4.34 -13.16
N LEU A 98 2.28 4.00 -12.21
CA LEU A 98 2.49 2.92 -11.26
C LEU A 98 1.35 1.92 -11.42
N LYS A 99 1.52 1.01 -12.36
CA LYS A 99 0.45 0.08 -12.74
C LYS A 99 0.03 -0.89 -11.64
N THR A 100 0.89 -1.11 -10.66
CA THR A 100 0.56 -1.98 -9.53
C THR A 100 0.24 -1.18 -8.27
N LEU A 101 -0.12 0.10 -8.44
CA LEU A 101 -0.58 0.92 -7.33
C LEU A 101 -2.02 0.51 -6.97
N ILE A 102 -2.24 0.25 -5.70
CA ILE A 102 -3.58 -0.03 -5.18
C ILE A 102 -3.94 1.10 -4.24
N TRP A 103 -4.99 1.81 -4.57
CA TRP A 103 -5.47 2.90 -3.75
C TRP A 103 -6.65 2.40 -2.91
N ALA A 104 -6.48 2.39 -1.58
CA ALA A 104 -7.55 2.01 -0.67
C ALA A 104 -8.36 3.26 -0.31
N ALA A 105 -9.64 3.07 -0.04
CA ALA A 105 -10.49 4.19 0.32
C ALA A 105 -9.95 4.87 1.58
N PRO A 106 -10.04 6.20 1.64
CA PRO A 106 -9.53 6.90 2.82
C PRO A 106 -10.33 6.48 4.06
N ILE A 107 -9.65 6.53 5.20
CA ILE A 107 -10.30 6.20 6.46
C ILE A 107 -11.44 7.18 6.69
N PRO A 108 -12.63 6.69 7.04
CA PRO A 108 -13.74 7.61 7.31
C PRO A 108 -13.46 8.45 8.52
N LEU A 109 -14.06 9.61 8.53
CA LEU A 109 -13.89 10.54 9.62
C LEU A 109 -14.51 10.01 10.91
N GLU A 110 -14.13 10.61 11.97
CA GLU A 110 -14.46 10.40 13.37
C GLU A 110 -15.80 9.73 13.64
N HIS A 111 -15.87 9.04 14.77
CA HIS A 111 -17.10 8.43 15.32
C HIS A 111 -17.56 7.15 14.66
N MET A 112 -16.68 6.46 14.00
CA MET A 112 -17.00 5.13 13.53
C MET A 112 -16.85 4.16 14.71
N ASP A 113 -17.88 3.39 15.03
CA ASP A 113 -17.72 2.40 16.09
C ASP A 113 -16.88 1.21 15.60
N GLU A 114 -16.48 0.36 16.54
CA GLU A 114 -15.57 -0.75 16.22
C GLU A 114 -16.13 -1.71 15.18
N ARG A 115 -17.42 -1.89 15.18
CA ARG A 115 -18.07 -2.79 14.26
C ARG A 115 -17.97 -2.29 12.82
N TYR A 116 -18.30 -1.02 12.63
CA TYR A 116 -18.20 -0.41 11.30
C TYR A 116 -16.75 -0.33 10.83
N LEU A 117 -15.85 -0.04 11.75
CA LEU A 117 -14.44 0.01 11.43
C LEU A 117 -13.95 -1.35 10.94
N LYS A 118 -14.36 -2.42 11.61
CA LYS A 118 -13.98 -3.76 11.19
C LYS A 118 -14.53 -4.09 9.81
N GLU A 119 -15.81 -3.78 9.56
CA GLU A 119 -16.40 -3.99 8.26
C GLU A 119 -15.70 -3.20 7.18
N PHE A 120 -15.34 -1.97 7.47
CA PHE A 120 -14.64 -1.10 6.54
C PHE A 120 -13.25 -1.66 6.21
N VAL A 121 -12.53 -2.13 7.22
CA VAL A 121 -11.23 -2.76 7.03
C VAL A 121 -11.38 -4.02 6.16
N ASP A 122 -12.34 -4.87 6.49
CA ASP A 122 -12.57 -6.10 5.76
C ASP A 122 -12.92 -5.85 4.29
N GLU A 123 -13.72 -4.84 4.01
CA GLU A 123 -14.04 -4.47 2.63
C GLU A 123 -12.82 -4.03 1.86
N ASN A 124 -11.97 -3.22 2.48
CA ASN A 124 -10.77 -2.72 1.83
C ASN A 124 -9.74 -3.83 1.63
N VAL A 125 -9.61 -4.73 2.59
CA VAL A 125 -8.73 -5.90 2.44
C VAL A 125 -9.22 -6.75 1.26
N GLY A 126 -10.54 -6.96 1.17
CA GLY A 126 -11.12 -7.69 0.05
C GLY A 126 -10.81 -7.03 -1.29
N PHE A 127 -10.89 -5.72 -1.35
CA PHE A 127 -10.56 -4.97 -2.55
C PHE A 127 -9.09 -5.16 -2.94
N ILE A 128 -8.20 -5.02 -1.97
CA ILE A 128 -6.77 -5.21 -2.21
C ILE A 128 -6.49 -6.62 -2.72
N MET A 129 -7.09 -7.61 -2.10
CA MET A 129 -6.89 -9.00 -2.49
C MET A 129 -7.39 -9.27 -3.91
N ARG A 130 -8.52 -8.67 -4.29
CA ARG A 130 -9.03 -8.81 -5.66
C ARG A 130 -8.06 -8.21 -6.67
N LYS A 131 -7.48 -7.06 -6.36
CA LYS A 131 -6.50 -6.43 -7.25
C LYS A 131 -5.25 -7.29 -7.41
N ILE A 132 -4.78 -7.84 -6.31
CA ILE A 132 -3.60 -8.70 -6.34
C ILE A 132 -3.88 -9.95 -7.18
N THR A 133 -5.01 -10.60 -6.93
CA THR A 133 -5.34 -11.84 -7.65
C THR A 133 -5.59 -11.60 -9.13
N GLU A 134 -6.12 -10.44 -9.50
CA GLU A 134 -6.27 -10.09 -10.91
C GLU A 134 -4.93 -10.04 -11.63
N ILE A 135 -3.95 -9.39 -10.99
CA ILE A 135 -2.62 -9.29 -11.57
C ILE A 135 -1.97 -10.68 -11.64
N TRP A 136 -2.15 -11.50 -10.62
CA TRP A 136 -1.61 -12.86 -10.63
C TRP A 136 -2.14 -13.69 -11.80
N ARG A 137 -3.39 -13.47 -12.17
CA ARG A 137 -3.99 -14.23 -13.27
C ARG A 137 -3.40 -13.89 -14.63
N ILE A 138 -2.98 -12.66 -14.82
CA ILE A 138 -2.48 -12.22 -16.12
C ILE A 138 -0.97 -12.27 -16.23
N SER A 139 -0.28 -12.62 -15.17
CA SER A 139 1.20 -12.66 -15.19
C SER A 139 1.78 -14.07 -15.26
#